data_bb1b36bfe00db53014abf0155ec08b04
#
_entry.id   bb1b36bfe00db53014abf0155ec08b04
#
_cell.length_a   1.000
_cell.length_b   1.000
_cell.length_c   1.000
_cell.angle_alpha   90.00
_cell.angle_beta   90.00
_cell.angle_gamma   90.00
#
_symmetry.space_group_name_H-M   'P 1'
#
loop_
_entity.id
_entity.type
_entity.pdbx_description
1 polymer ?
#
loop_
_entity_poly.entity_id
_entity_poly.type
_entity_poly.pdbx_seq_one_letter_code
_entity_poly.pdbx_strand_id
1 'polypeptide(L)'
;MMKLSTMATGLASEDVINSLIKNWAHDEETIRLWRASSNFVIAYSKDEEHYFLRFSFEQEKSIEHIQAELEYMSYLNANHYPCVTPVVSLNGNYIEATQSPEGMYYAVVFKAAQGKSLDENLTELQFEDWGKALGALHRLSEAYEPVSKKRGDWQDVLNGMASILQRHHEKEAIVELEHLIKELQAIPVLKSNYGLIHYDFQLDNLFYEDDTRI
;
A
#
# COMPACT_ATOMS: atom_id res chain seq x y z
N MET A 1 -7.15 0.77 -8.16
CA MET A 1 -8.45 0.75 -7.45
C MET A 1 -9.03 -0.65 -7.60
N MET A 2 -9.58 -1.20 -6.53
CA MET A 2 -10.23 -2.53 -6.53
C MET A 2 -11.48 -2.54 -7.42
N LYS A 3 -11.78 -3.66 -8.07
CA LYS A 3 -13.01 -3.81 -8.85
C LYS A 3 -14.23 -3.68 -7.95
N LEU A 4 -15.30 -3.05 -8.45
CA LEU A 4 -16.53 -2.86 -7.67
C LEU A 4 -17.16 -4.20 -7.24
N SER A 5 -17.10 -5.24 -8.11
CA SER A 5 -17.55 -6.58 -7.77
C SER A 5 -16.78 -7.16 -6.58
N THR A 6 -15.45 -7.07 -6.59
CA THR A 6 -14.59 -7.52 -5.49
C THR A 6 -14.91 -6.76 -4.20
N MET A 7 -15.12 -5.45 -4.30
CA MET A 7 -15.49 -4.60 -3.15
C MET A 7 -16.83 -5.05 -2.55
N ALA A 8 -17.85 -5.25 -3.38
CA ALA A 8 -19.16 -5.68 -2.91
C ALA A 8 -19.11 -7.06 -2.23
N THR A 9 -18.42 -8.03 -2.84
CA THR A 9 -18.26 -9.37 -2.29
C THR A 9 -17.49 -9.35 -0.97
N GLY A 10 -16.35 -8.65 -0.91
CA GLY A 10 -15.51 -8.62 0.28
C GLY A 10 -16.16 -7.89 1.48
N LEU A 11 -16.97 -6.86 1.23
CA LEU A 11 -17.72 -6.18 2.27
C LEU A 11 -18.88 -7.03 2.82
N ALA A 12 -19.46 -7.91 2.00
CA ALA A 12 -20.51 -8.84 2.41
C ALA A 12 -19.96 -10.09 3.14
N SER A 13 -18.65 -10.30 3.16
CA SER A 13 -18.02 -11.52 3.67
C SER A 13 -17.56 -11.35 5.12
N GLU A 14 -18.49 -11.29 6.07
CA GLU A 14 -18.17 -11.27 7.52
C GLU A 14 -17.28 -12.44 7.92
N ASP A 15 -17.49 -13.63 7.34
CA ASP A 15 -16.68 -14.82 7.61
C ASP A 15 -15.20 -14.62 7.25
N VAL A 16 -14.89 -13.91 6.17
CA VAL A 16 -13.52 -13.59 5.78
C VAL A 16 -12.89 -12.68 6.81
N ILE A 17 -13.57 -11.61 7.21
CA ILE A 17 -13.08 -10.65 8.21
C ILE A 17 -12.82 -11.36 9.53
N ASN A 18 -13.80 -12.14 10.03
CA ASN A 18 -13.70 -12.89 11.28
C ASN A 18 -12.60 -13.95 11.22
N SER A 19 -12.41 -14.60 10.07
CA SER A 19 -11.35 -15.58 9.88
C SER A 19 -9.96 -14.96 9.86
N LEU A 20 -9.81 -13.74 9.34
CA LEU A 20 -8.54 -13.05 9.31
C LEU A 20 -8.19 -12.39 10.63
N ILE A 21 -9.13 -11.64 11.25
CA ILE A 21 -8.85 -10.85 12.46
C ILE A 21 -8.46 -11.71 13.66
N LYS A 22 -8.98 -12.93 13.78
CA LYS A 22 -8.66 -13.87 14.86
C LYS A 22 -7.18 -14.26 14.93
N ASN A 23 -6.42 -14.02 13.86
CA ASN A 23 -4.98 -14.28 13.85
C ASN A 23 -4.17 -13.21 14.60
N TRP A 24 -4.79 -12.13 15.04
CA TRP A 24 -4.17 -11.11 15.90
C TRP A 24 -5.01 -10.88 17.14
N ALA A 25 -4.34 -10.58 18.26
CA ALA A 25 -5.03 -10.21 19.48
C ALA A 25 -5.79 -8.88 19.27
N HIS A 26 -7.05 -8.85 19.63
CA HIS A 26 -7.94 -7.69 19.46
C HIS A 26 -9.03 -7.67 20.55
N ASP A 27 -9.61 -6.48 20.74
CA ASP A 27 -10.77 -6.28 21.59
C ASP A 27 -12.01 -6.26 20.69
N GLU A 28 -12.89 -7.27 20.80
CA GLU A 28 -13.99 -7.55 19.84
C GLU A 28 -14.90 -6.34 19.57
N GLU A 29 -15.25 -5.57 20.60
CA GLU A 29 -16.16 -4.43 20.49
C GLU A 29 -15.54 -3.23 19.71
N THR A 30 -14.26 -3.30 19.37
CA THR A 30 -13.53 -2.22 18.69
C THR A 30 -13.43 -2.40 17.18
N ILE A 31 -13.81 -3.57 16.66
CA ILE A 31 -13.70 -3.92 15.25
C ILE A 31 -14.67 -3.08 14.43
N ARG A 32 -14.15 -2.32 13.45
CA ARG A 32 -14.98 -1.50 12.55
C ARG A 32 -14.37 -1.43 11.15
N LEU A 33 -15.22 -1.40 10.15
CA LEU A 33 -14.79 -1.09 8.80
C LEU A 33 -14.27 0.35 8.76
N TRP A 34 -13.03 0.51 8.31
CA TRP A 34 -12.40 1.82 8.15
C TRP A 34 -12.54 2.33 6.71
N ARG A 35 -12.10 1.52 5.75
CA ARG A 35 -12.12 1.89 4.33
C ARG A 35 -12.14 0.65 3.43
N ALA A 36 -12.77 0.79 2.26
CA ALA A 36 -12.64 -0.14 1.14
C ALA A 36 -12.38 0.68 -0.14
N SER A 37 -11.19 0.56 -0.72
CA SER A 37 -10.79 1.29 -1.93
C SER A 37 -9.85 0.45 -2.79
N SER A 38 -8.54 0.51 -2.57
CA SER A 38 -7.55 -0.38 -3.17
C SER A 38 -7.33 -1.65 -2.32
N ASN A 39 -7.66 -1.59 -1.05
CA ASN A 39 -7.68 -2.70 -0.10
C ASN A 39 -8.90 -2.55 0.81
N PHE A 40 -9.25 -3.61 1.50
CA PHE A 40 -10.13 -3.54 2.66
C PHE A 40 -9.31 -3.20 3.88
N VAL A 41 -9.81 -2.30 4.71
CA VAL A 41 -9.15 -1.90 5.95
C VAL A 41 -10.15 -1.94 7.09
N ILE A 42 -9.83 -2.72 8.12
CA ILE A 42 -10.55 -2.82 9.36
C ILE A 42 -9.70 -2.15 10.45
N ALA A 43 -10.28 -1.21 11.16
CA ALA A 43 -9.66 -0.63 12.36
C ALA A 43 -10.11 -1.42 13.58
N TYR A 44 -9.20 -1.64 14.52
CA TYR A 44 -9.48 -2.26 15.80
C TYR A 44 -8.48 -1.78 16.86
N SER A 45 -8.77 -2.09 18.13
CA SER A 45 -7.86 -1.80 19.24
C SER A 45 -7.47 -3.07 19.99
N LYS A 46 -6.33 -3.02 20.67
CA LYS A 46 -5.90 -3.99 21.66
C LYS A 46 -5.12 -3.28 22.75
N ASP A 47 -5.57 -3.40 24.01
CA ASP A 47 -4.92 -2.77 25.16
C ASP A 47 -4.69 -1.24 24.97
N GLU A 48 -5.74 -0.53 24.49
CA GLU A 48 -5.75 0.92 24.18
C GLU A 48 -4.90 1.33 22.97
N GLU A 49 -4.15 0.42 22.36
CA GLU A 49 -3.39 0.67 21.13
C GLU A 49 -4.27 0.42 19.89
N HIS A 50 -4.05 1.20 18.83
CA HIS A 50 -4.84 1.12 17.60
C HIS A 50 -4.10 0.39 16.50
N TYR A 51 -4.84 -0.41 15.74
CA TYR A 51 -4.32 -1.24 14.67
C TYR A 51 -5.22 -1.19 13.44
N PHE A 52 -4.61 -1.45 12.28
CA PHE A 52 -5.30 -1.58 11.01
C PHE A 52 -4.99 -2.93 10.38
N LEU A 53 -6.01 -3.80 10.28
CA LEU A 53 -5.95 -5.00 9.47
C LEU A 53 -6.28 -4.63 8.04
N ARG A 54 -5.31 -4.75 7.15
CA ARG A 54 -5.46 -4.54 5.72
C ARG A 54 -5.49 -5.89 5.02
N PHE A 55 -6.52 -6.15 4.22
CA PHE A 55 -6.61 -7.38 3.46
C PHE A 55 -7.02 -7.13 2.01
N SER A 56 -6.65 -8.07 1.14
CA SER A 56 -6.88 -8.00 -0.30
C SER A 56 -7.22 -9.36 -0.86
N PHE A 57 -8.07 -9.38 -1.88
CA PHE A 57 -8.34 -10.55 -2.67
C PHE A 57 -7.15 -10.88 -3.61
N GLU A 58 -6.83 -12.16 -3.78
CA GLU A 58 -5.65 -12.61 -4.54
C GLU A 58 -5.57 -12.09 -5.97
N GLN A 59 -6.73 -11.89 -6.65
CA GLN A 59 -6.78 -11.35 -8.01
C GLN A 59 -6.50 -9.85 -8.08
N GLU A 60 -6.64 -9.11 -6.96
CA GLU A 60 -6.33 -7.69 -6.89
C GLU A 60 -4.87 -7.46 -6.44
N LYS A 61 -4.36 -8.30 -5.53
CA LYS A 61 -3.00 -8.21 -5.03
C LYS A 61 -2.47 -9.59 -4.66
N SER A 62 -1.47 -10.07 -5.39
CA SER A 62 -0.83 -11.35 -5.11
C SER A 62 -0.02 -11.32 -3.80
N ILE A 63 0.22 -12.49 -3.21
CA ILE A 63 1.03 -12.63 -2.00
C ILE A 63 2.45 -12.08 -2.22
N GLU A 64 3.01 -12.26 -3.40
CA GLU A 64 4.36 -11.77 -3.73
C GLU A 64 4.43 -10.24 -3.73
N HIS A 65 3.37 -9.55 -4.19
CA HIS A 65 3.31 -8.09 -4.09
C HIS A 65 3.28 -7.61 -2.65
N ILE A 66 2.56 -8.33 -1.77
CA ILE A 66 2.50 -8.01 -0.35
C ILE A 66 3.87 -8.27 0.31
N GLN A 67 4.51 -9.40 -0.01
CA GLN A 67 5.85 -9.73 0.49
C GLN A 67 6.89 -8.68 0.08
N ALA A 68 6.89 -8.26 -1.20
CA ALA A 68 7.79 -7.21 -1.69
C ALA A 68 7.53 -5.85 -1.02
N GLU A 69 6.29 -5.53 -0.68
CA GLU A 69 5.94 -4.34 0.08
C GLU A 69 6.51 -4.39 1.50
N LEU A 70 6.29 -5.51 2.21
CA LEU A 70 6.80 -5.68 3.59
C LEU A 70 8.32 -5.72 3.65
N GLU A 71 8.99 -6.30 2.65
CA GLU A 71 10.45 -6.30 2.52
C GLU A 71 10.97 -4.87 2.42
N TYR A 72 10.37 -4.04 1.55
CA TYR A 72 10.77 -2.65 1.41
C TYR A 72 10.52 -1.84 2.68
N MET A 73 9.36 -2.02 3.34
CA MET A 73 9.06 -1.38 4.63
C MET A 73 10.06 -1.78 5.72
N SER A 74 10.47 -3.07 5.76
CA SER A 74 11.50 -3.55 6.68
C SER A 74 12.85 -2.87 6.43
N TYR A 75 13.23 -2.71 5.15
CA TYR A 75 14.42 -1.97 4.76
C TYR A 75 14.36 -0.50 5.20
N LEU A 76 13.22 0.18 4.99
CA LEU A 76 13.03 1.57 5.44
C LEU A 76 13.18 1.70 6.95
N ASN A 77 12.52 0.82 7.73
CA ASN A 77 12.62 0.80 9.18
C ASN A 77 14.06 0.53 9.66
N ALA A 78 14.78 -0.40 9.02
CA ALA A 78 16.18 -0.69 9.33
C ALA A 78 17.12 0.49 9.05
N ASN A 79 16.73 1.39 8.13
CA ASN A 79 17.44 2.62 7.81
C ASN A 79 16.86 3.86 8.54
N HIS A 80 16.10 3.65 9.59
CA HIS A 80 15.52 4.70 10.44
C HIS A 80 14.59 5.69 9.69
N TYR A 81 14.00 5.26 8.58
CA TYR A 81 12.97 6.04 7.92
C TYR A 81 11.62 5.75 8.61
N PRO A 82 10.90 6.78 9.08
CA PRO A 82 9.66 6.59 9.81
C PRO A 82 8.56 6.07 8.87
N CYS A 83 8.14 4.84 9.09
CA CYS A 83 6.98 4.25 8.42
C CYS A 83 6.27 3.27 9.37
N VAL A 84 5.00 3.00 9.08
CA VAL A 84 4.22 2.06 9.89
C VAL A 84 4.87 0.68 9.90
N THR A 85 4.77 0.00 11.04
CA THR A 85 5.41 -1.30 11.24
C THR A 85 4.36 -2.41 11.18
N PRO A 86 4.58 -3.46 10.39
CA PRO A 86 3.71 -4.61 10.37
C PRO A 86 3.81 -5.38 11.70
N VAL A 87 2.68 -5.94 12.13
CA VAL A 87 2.54 -6.69 13.39
C VAL A 87 2.49 -8.17 13.10
N VAL A 88 3.33 -8.93 13.80
CA VAL A 88 3.36 -10.39 13.70
C VAL A 88 2.06 -10.96 14.28
N SER A 89 1.46 -11.93 13.59
CA SER A 89 0.28 -12.66 14.04
C SER A 89 0.57 -13.57 15.22
N LEU A 90 -0.46 -14.12 15.84
CA LEU A 90 -0.37 -15.15 16.88
C LEU A 90 0.30 -16.44 16.37
N ASN A 91 0.32 -16.65 15.05
CA ASN A 91 0.98 -17.78 14.40
C ASN A 91 2.45 -17.52 14.04
N GLY A 92 2.97 -16.31 14.32
CA GLY A 92 4.33 -15.92 14.00
C GLY A 92 4.55 -15.41 12.57
N ASN A 93 3.48 -15.09 11.83
CA ASN A 93 3.54 -14.63 10.45
C ASN A 93 3.24 -13.13 10.33
N TYR A 94 3.82 -12.45 9.35
CA TYR A 94 3.40 -11.10 8.97
C TYR A 94 2.18 -11.09 8.03
N ILE A 95 2.02 -12.17 7.25
CA ILE A 95 0.91 -12.33 6.31
C ILE A 95 0.11 -13.55 6.72
N GLU A 96 -1.18 -13.36 6.92
CA GLU A 96 -2.14 -14.45 7.10
C GLU A 96 -3.06 -14.56 5.90
N ALA A 97 -3.60 -15.75 5.68
CA ALA A 97 -4.46 -16.03 4.57
C ALA A 97 -5.74 -16.75 5.02
N THR A 98 -6.82 -16.50 4.29
CA THR A 98 -8.05 -17.28 4.46
C THR A 98 -8.67 -17.61 3.10
N GLN A 99 -9.24 -18.79 2.97
CA GLN A 99 -9.97 -19.23 1.79
C GLN A 99 -11.43 -18.80 1.89
N SER A 100 -11.96 -18.23 0.82
CA SER A 100 -13.39 -18.04 0.61
C SER A 100 -13.89 -18.88 -0.58
N PRO A 101 -15.20 -18.96 -0.83
CA PRO A 101 -15.72 -19.60 -2.04
C PRO A 101 -15.21 -18.98 -3.34
N GLU A 102 -14.86 -17.69 -3.32
CA GLU A 102 -14.39 -16.92 -4.47
C GLU A 102 -12.88 -17.02 -4.70
N GLY A 103 -12.10 -17.39 -3.65
CA GLY A 103 -10.64 -17.49 -3.71
C GLY A 103 -9.97 -17.08 -2.40
N MET A 104 -8.68 -16.81 -2.47
CA MET A 104 -7.86 -16.48 -1.30
C MET A 104 -7.89 -14.99 -0.97
N TYR A 105 -7.92 -14.70 0.33
CA TYR A 105 -7.65 -13.37 0.87
C TYR A 105 -6.38 -13.38 1.69
N TYR A 106 -5.55 -12.37 1.52
CA TYR A 106 -4.31 -12.16 2.27
C TYR A 106 -4.43 -10.92 3.15
N ALA A 107 -3.96 -11.01 4.38
CA ALA A 107 -4.04 -9.93 5.36
C ALA A 107 -2.70 -9.63 6.01
N VAL A 108 -2.51 -8.36 6.34
CA VAL A 108 -1.41 -7.84 7.15
C VAL A 108 -2.00 -6.85 8.15
N VAL A 109 -1.49 -6.87 9.38
CA VAL A 109 -1.84 -5.86 10.38
C VAL A 109 -0.69 -4.86 10.53
N PHE A 110 -1.04 -3.59 10.67
CA PHE A 110 -0.12 -2.51 11.00
C PHE A 110 -0.55 -1.83 12.28
N LYS A 111 0.41 -1.42 13.10
CA LYS A 111 0.16 -0.49 14.19
C LYS A 111 -0.20 0.87 13.58
N ALA A 112 -1.15 1.58 14.19
CA ALA A 112 -1.51 2.92 13.75
C ALA A 112 -0.28 3.86 13.80
N ALA A 113 -0.16 4.73 12.82
CA ALA A 113 0.84 5.79 12.84
C ALA A 113 0.59 6.70 14.05
N GLN A 114 1.65 7.15 14.67
CA GLN A 114 1.60 8.12 15.79
C GLN A 114 1.39 9.54 15.24
N GLY A 115 0.92 10.44 16.11
CA GLY A 115 0.74 11.84 15.76
C GLY A 115 -0.60 12.14 15.09
N LYS A 116 -0.65 13.21 14.33
CA LYS A 116 -1.83 13.70 13.62
C LYS A 116 -1.58 13.68 12.11
N SER A 117 -2.59 13.31 11.33
CA SER A 117 -2.51 13.49 9.88
C SER A 117 -2.34 14.96 9.54
N LEU A 118 -1.59 15.24 8.48
CA LEU A 118 -1.51 16.58 7.91
C LEU A 118 -2.89 16.99 7.36
N ASP A 119 -3.21 18.26 7.49
CA ASP A 119 -4.41 18.87 6.91
C ASP A 119 -4.04 19.90 5.83
N GLU A 120 -5.04 20.56 5.26
CA GLU A 120 -4.81 21.55 4.18
C GLU A 120 -4.17 22.85 4.66
N ASN A 121 -4.10 23.10 5.99
CA ASN A 121 -3.57 24.32 6.58
C ASN A 121 -2.14 24.14 7.08
N LEU A 122 -1.26 23.70 6.19
CA LEU A 122 0.15 23.47 6.54
C LEU A 122 0.92 24.76 6.80
N THR A 123 1.81 24.74 7.78
CA THR A 123 2.83 25.75 7.96
C THR A 123 3.96 25.57 6.94
N GLU A 124 4.76 26.63 6.71
CA GLU A 124 5.94 26.54 5.84
C GLU A 124 6.90 25.43 6.29
N LEU A 125 7.08 25.27 7.60
CA LEU A 125 7.91 24.22 8.17
C LEU A 125 7.40 22.82 7.82
N GLN A 126 6.10 22.60 7.92
CA GLN A 126 5.47 21.31 7.55
C GLN A 126 5.63 21.01 6.06
N PHE A 127 5.52 22.00 5.18
CA PHE A 127 5.82 21.84 3.75
C PHE A 127 7.28 21.45 3.50
N GLU A 128 8.23 22.10 4.19
CA GLU A 128 9.64 21.74 4.09
C GLU A 128 9.90 20.31 4.56
N ASP A 129 9.33 19.93 5.70
CA ASP A 129 9.52 18.60 6.28
C ASP A 129 8.89 17.52 5.41
N TRP A 130 7.72 17.79 4.82
CA TRP A 130 7.11 16.91 3.83
C TRP A 130 8.04 16.68 2.63
N GLY A 131 8.61 17.75 2.08
CA GLY A 131 9.58 17.65 0.99
C GLY A 131 10.86 16.92 1.39
N LYS A 132 11.38 17.15 2.60
CA LYS A 132 12.56 16.46 3.14
C LYS A 132 12.30 14.95 3.32
N ALA A 133 11.11 14.59 3.84
CA ALA A 133 10.69 13.20 4.01
C ALA A 133 10.64 12.47 2.66
N LEU A 134 10.01 13.06 1.63
CA LEU A 134 9.99 12.50 0.29
C LEU A 134 11.40 12.35 -0.30
N GLY A 135 12.25 13.36 -0.15
CA GLY A 135 13.63 13.31 -0.61
C GLY A 135 14.46 12.23 0.10
N ALA A 136 14.22 12.00 1.40
CA ALA A 136 14.86 10.94 2.15
C ALA A 136 14.40 9.55 1.67
N LEU A 137 13.09 9.37 1.42
CA LEU A 137 12.55 8.15 0.84
C LEU A 137 13.20 7.82 -0.51
N HIS A 138 13.31 8.81 -1.41
CA HIS A 138 13.93 8.60 -2.73
C HIS A 138 15.39 8.21 -2.62
N ARG A 139 16.18 8.81 -1.73
CA ARG A 139 17.60 8.40 -1.51
C ARG A 139 17.72 6.96 -1.02
N LEU A 140 16.83 6.53 -0.12
CA LEU A 140 16.79 5.13 0.32
C LEU A 140 16.36 4.20 -0.82
N SER A 141 15.40 4.62 -1.64
CA SER A 141 14.96 3.85 -2.81
C SER A 141 16.08 3.64 -3.84
N GLU A 142 16.94 4.64 -4.06
CA GLU A 142 18.11 4.52 -4.95
C GLU A 142 19.11 3.44 -4.49
N ALA A 143 19.21 3.26 -3.17
CA ALA A 143 20.13 2.29 -2.56
C ALA A 143 19.50 0.91 -2.33
N TYR A 144 18.16 0.81 -2.45
CA TYR A 144 17.45 -0.44 -2.20
C TYR A 144 17.63 -1.44 -3.33
N GLU A 145 18.03 -2.65 -2.98
CA GLU A 145 18.07 -3.79 -3.88
C GLU A 145 17.11 -4.88 -3.36
N PRO A 146 16.05 -5.20 -4.11
CA PRO A 146 15.08 -6.24 -3.71
C PRO A 146 15.78 -7.60 -3.57
N VAL A 147 15.52 -8.29 -2.45
CA VAL A 147 16.03 -9.64 -2.21
C VAL A 147 15.10 -10.68 -2.81
N SER A 148 13.80 -10.48 -2.70
CA SER A 148 12.79 -11.45 -3.16
C SER A 148 12.29 -11.13 -4.56
N LYS A 149 11.29 -10.28 -4.70
CA LYS A 149 10.70 -9.92 -5.99
C LYS A 149 10.67 -8.42 -6.21
N LYS A 150 10.88 -8.00 -7.45
CA LYS A 150 10.64 -6.61 -7.85
C LYS A 150 9.16 -6.29 -7.73
N ARG A 151 8.86 -5.11 -7.25
CA ARG A 151 7.53 -4.51 -7.42
C ARG A 151 7.30 -4.21 -8.90
N GLY A 152 6.03 -4.21 -9.32
CA GLY A 152 5.66 -3.81 -10.67
C GLY A 152 6.11 -2.40 -10.98
N ASP A 153 6.41 -2.14 -12.24
CA ASP A 153 6.86 -0.86 -12.75
C ASP A 153 5.81 -0.20 -13.64
N TRP A 154 6.16 0.94 -14.22
CA TRP A 154 5.27 1.68 -15.12
C TRP A 154 4.91 0.86 -16.38
N GLN A 155 5.78 -0.04 -16.84
CA GLN A 155 5.51 -0.89 -18.00
C GLN A 155 4.38 -1.89 -17.69
N ASP A 156 4.40 -2.48 -16.51
CA ASP A 156 3.32 -3.38 -16.06
C ASP A 156 1.98 -2.65 -16.01
N VAL A 157 1.97 -1.42 -15.49
CA VAL A 157 0.77 -0.58 -15.43
C VAL A 157 0.25 -0.27 -16.82
N LEU A 158 1.11 0.20 -17.74
CA LEU A 158 0.69 0.57 -19.09
C LEU A 158 0.27 -0.64 -19.93
N ASN A 159 0.91 -1.79 -19.74
CA ASN A 159 0.47 -3.05 -20.37
C ASN A 159 -0.92 -3.48 -19.88
N GLY A 160 -1.19 -3.31 -18.59
CA GLY A 160 -2.53 -3.52 -18.03
C GLY A 160 -3.58 -2.58 -18.64
N MET A 161 -3.23 -1.30 -18.80
CA MET A 161 -4.09 -0.29 -19.45
C MET A 161 -4.36 -0.66 -20.91
N ALA A 162 -3.34 -1.07 -21.67
CA ALA A 162 -3.50 -1.49 -23.06
C ALA A 162 -4.55 -2.59 -23.21
N SER A 163 -4.51 -3.60 -22.34
CA SER A 163 -5.47 -4.70 -22.33
C SER A 163 -6.91 -4.23 -22.05
N ILE A 164 -7.10 -3.23 -21.20
CA ILE A 164 -8.41 -2.64 -20.90
C ILE A 164 -8.91 -1.84 -22.10
N LEU A 165 -8.09 -0.95 -22.65
CA LEU A 165 -8.46 -0.11 -23.79
C LEU A 165 -8.83 -0.93 -25.03
N GLN A 166 -8.09 -2.02 -25.31
CA GLN A 166 -8.40 -2.95 -26.39
C GLN A 166 -9.76 -3.64 -26.18
N ARG A 167 -10.07 -4.07 -24.97
CA ARG A 167 -11.36 -4.69 -24.63
C ARG A 167 -12.53 -3.74 -24.84
N HIS A 168 -12.34 -2.45 -24.62
CA HIS A 168 -13.37 -1.42 -24.77
C HIS A 168 -13.33 -0.72 -26.12
N HIS A 169 -12.42 -1.14 -27.03
CA HIS A 169 -12.29 -0.59 -28.40
C HIS A 169 -11.96 0.90 -28.43
N GLU A 170 -11.21 1.42 -27.44
CA GLU A 170 -10.83 2.84 -27.30
C GLU A 170 -9.61 3.16 -28.18
N LYS A 171 -9.84 3.31 -29.50
CA LYS A 171 -8.78 3.41 -30.51
C LYS A 171 -7.85 4.62 -30.31
N GLU A 172 -8.42 5.80 -30.07
CA GLU A 172 -7.65 7.05 -29.88
C GLU A 172 -6.76 6.93 -28.64
N ALA A 173 -7.29 6.40 -27.54
CA ALA A 173 -6.54 6.19 -26.30
C ALA A 173 -5.43 5.14 -26.45
N ILE A 174 -5.61 4.12 -27.31
CA ILE A 174 -4.56 3.14 -27.62
C ILE A 174 -3.39 3.84 -28.35
N VAL A 175 -3.67 4.70 -29.32
CA VAL A 175 -2.62 5.45 -30.04
C VAL A 175 -1.83 6.34 -29.10
N GLU A 176 -2.50 7.07 -28.20
CA GLU A 176 -1.84 7.90 -27.20
C GLU A 176 -1.02 7.07 -26.20
N LEU A 177 -1.52 5.90 -25.79
CA LEU A 177 -0.78 4.99 -24.92
C LEU A 177 0.51 4.49 -25.59
N GLU A 178 0.45 4.14 -26.88
CA GLU A 178 1.63 3.72 -27.64
C GLU A 178 2.66 4.86 -27.78
N HIS A 179 2.21 6.11 -27.97
CA HIS A 179 3.07 7.29 -27.94
C HIS A 179 3.77 7.46 -26.59
N LEU A 180 2.99 7.43 -25.50
CA LEU A 180 3.52 7.55 -24.15
C LEU A 180 4.55 6.45 -23.83
N ILE A 181 4.29 5.21 -24.20
CA ILE A 181 5.23 4.11 -24.03
C ILE A 181 6.57 4.40 -24.74
N LYS A 182 6.51 4.86 -25.99
CA LYS A 182 7.74 5.21 -26.77
C LYS A 182 8.53 6.35 -26.12
N GLU A 183 7.84 7.39 -25.65
CA GLU A 183 8.48 8.51 -24.97
C GLU A 183 9.15 8.07 -23.66
N LEU A 184 8.47 7.27 -22.84
CA LEU A 184 9.04 6.75 -21.59
C LEU A 184 10.23 5.80 -21.84
N GLN A 185 10.16 4.96 -22.87
CA GLN A 185 11.26 4.08 -23.26
C GLN A 185 12.50 4.83 -23.77
N ALA A 186 12.32 6.05 -24.29
CA ALA A 186 13.41 6.89 -24.74
C ALA A 186 14.16 7.59 -23.59
N ILE A 187 13.57 7.61 -22.37
CA ILE A 187 14.22 8.21 -21.20
C ILE A 187 15.26 7.22 -20.65
N PRO A 188 16.54 7.62 -20.53
CA PRO A 188 17.56 6.76 -19.96
C PRO A 188 17.23 6.41 -18.50
N VAL A 189 17.22 5.12 -18.18
CA VAL A 189 17.05 4.63 -16.81
C VAL A 189 18.36 4.68 -16.07
N LEU A 190 18.45 5.55 -15.07
CA LEU A 190 19.61 5.75 -14.20
C LEU A 190 19.17 5.54 -12.75
N LYS A 191 20.09 5.16 -11.86
CA LYS A 191 19.79 5.09 -10.40
C LYS A 191 19.26 6.41 -9.83
N SER A 192 19.65 7.53 -10.39
CA SER A 192 19.24 8.88 -9.94
C SER A 192 17.87 9.33 -10.43
N ASN A 193 17.25 8.64 -11.38
CA ASN A 193 15.95 9.04 -11.93
C ASN A 193 14.91 7.91 -11.97
N TYR A 194 15.27 6.73 -11.50
CA TYR A 194 14.38 5.57 -11.51
C TYR A 194 14.57 4.71 -10.25
N GLY A 195 13.49 4.46 -9.55
CA GLY A 195 13.48 3.69 -8.31
C GLY A 195 12.06 3.49 -7.78
N LEU A 196 11.97 2.92 -6.59
CA LEU A 196 10.70 2.82 -5.89
C LEU A 196 10.23 4.21 -5.44
N ILE A 197 8.94 4.46 -5.58
CA ILE A 197 8.27 5.66 -5.11
C ILE A 197 7.12 5.27 -4.20
N HIS A 198 6.69 6.19 -3.34
CA HIS A 198 5.50 5.97 -2.52
C HIS A 198 4.22 5.92 -3.35
N TYR A 199 4.18 6.56 -4.50
CA TYR A 199 3.07 6.70 -5.44
C TYR A 199 1.91 7.55 -4.93
N ASP A 200 1.65 7.58 -3.63
CA ASP A 200 0.53 8.30 -2.99
C ASP A 200 1.04 9.02 -1.71
N PHE A 201 2.08 9.86 -1.86
CA PHE A 201 2.70 10.63 -0.77
C PHE A 201 1.92 11.91 -0.51
N GLN A 202 0.64 11.74 -0.11
CA GLN A 202 -0.35 12.81 0.10
C GLN A 202 -0.62 13.03 1.59
N LEU A 203 -1.29 14.12 1.90
CA LEU A 203 -1.54 14.59 3.27
C LEU A 203 -2.22 13.55 4.16
N ASP A 204 -3.18 12.82 3.63
CA ASP A 204 -3.94 11.80 4.36
C ASP A 204 -3.14 10.50 4.65
N ASN A 205 -1.96 10.37 4.05
CA ASN A 205 -1.04 9.26 4.27
C ASN A 205 0.19 9.65 5.09
N LEU A 206 0.22 10.89 5.62
CA LEU A 206 1.33 11.43 6.40
C LEU A 206 0.87 11.83 7.80
N PHE A 207 1.69 11.49 8.79
CA PHE A 207 1.44 11.80 10.18
C PHE A 207 2.59 12.62 10.75
N TYR A 208 2.25 13.61 11.53
CA TYR A 208 3.19 14.55 12.12
C TYR A 208 3.16 14.41 13.65
N GLU A 209 4.30 14.14 14.25
CA GLU A 209 4.47 14.11 15.70
C GLU A 209 5.01 15.44 16.20
N ASP A 210 4.19 16.14 16.99
CA ASP A 210 4.54 17.35 17.77
C ASP A 210 5.70 18.19 17.22
N ASP A 211 5.39 19.06 16.25
CA ASP A 211 6.24 20.10 15.66
C ASP A 211 7.64 19.70 15.16
N THR A 212 7.97 18.42 15.12
CA THR A 212 9.37 18.03 14.88
C THR A 212 9.62 16.95 13.82
N ARG A 213 8.66 16.13 13.37
CA ARG A 213 8.93 15.07 12.36
C ARG A 213 7.68 14.57 11.62
N ILE A 214 7.80 14.47 10.33
CA ILE A 214 6.93 13.65 9.45
C ILE A 214 7.47 12.23 9.43
#